data_455f9edd418e855bc00c10826e21a355
#
_entry.id   455f9edd418e855bc00c10826e21a355
#
_cell.length_a   1.000
_cell.length_b   1.000
_cell.length_c   1.000
_cell.angle_alpha   90.00
_cell.angle_beta   90.00
_cell.angle_gamma   90.00
#
_symmetry.space_group_name_H-M   'P 1'
#
loop_
_entity.id
_entity.type
_entity.pdbx_description
1 polymer ?
#
loop_
_entity_poly.entity_id
_entity_poly.type
_entity_poly.pdbx_seq_one_letter_code
_entity_poly.pdbx_strand_id
1 'polypeptide(L)'
;MDRGPTPRPELRAALREALTADRGSFRDSVDRLASEYDFDAQRLGADPETFDPPAAVAPLDVSDREPVWRAWMLAEAPLGVVVAGAAYHDNPVLYANRATRRLTGHSLAALWGENLRRLQGPGTDGAAVDTLRNALRNWNGVTVELRNYRADGTPFTNRVTLVPSPGDDGTVRHWFGLQAAVPAD
;
A
#
# COMPACT_ATOMS: atom_id res chain seq x y z
N MET A 1 21.19 -6.83 11.39
CA MET A 1 20.19 -5.77 11.65
C MET A 1 19.62 -5.36 10.32
N ASP A 2 18.46 -5.90 9.97
CA ASP A 2 17.78 -5.53 8.73
C ASP A 2 17.16 -4.13 8.93
N ARG A 3 17.79 -3.12 8.36
CA ARG A 3 17.25 -1.77 8.34
C ARG A 3 16.04 -1.82 7.41
N GLY A 4 14.84 -1.68 7.97
CA GLY A 4 13.63 -1.53 7.18
C GLY A 4 13.79 -0.48 6.07
N PRO A 5 12.87 -0.43 5.08
CA PRO A 5 13.03 0.42 3.90
C PRO A 5 13.30 1.86 4.31
N THR A 6 14.46 2.38 3.88
CA THR A 6 14.85 3.78 4.08
C THR A 6 13.84 4.69 3.38
N PRO A 7 13.45 5.83 3.96
CA PRO A 7 12.60 6.79 3.28
C PRO A 7 13.19 7.17 1.93
N ARG A 8 12.46 6.94 0.87
CA ARG A 8 12.85 7.31 -0.50
C ARG A 8 11.74 8.21 -1.05
N PRO A 9 11.81 9.52 -0.82
CA PRO A 9 10.76 10.45 -1.22
C PRO A 9 10.52 10.45 -2.73
N GLU A 10 11.56 10.27 -3.54
CA GLU A 10 11.47 10.19 -4.99
C GLU A 10 10.71 8.94 -5.45
N LEU A 11 11.01 7.79 -4.87
CA LEU A 11 10.29 6.54 -5.15
C LEU A 11 8.82 6.64 -4.72
N ARG A 12 8.57 7.25 -3.55
CA ARG A 12 7.19 7.47 -3.06
C ARG A 12 6.38 8.33 -4.01
N ALA A 13 6.96 9.43 -4.50
CA ALA A 13 6.30 10.31 -5.46
C ALA A 13 6.03 9.59 -6.79
N ALA A 14 7.01 8.88 -7.31
CA ALA A 14 6.89 8.12 -8.55
C ALA A 14 5.85 6.99 -8.45
N LEU A 15 5.80 6.27 -7.35
CA LEU A 15 4.78 5.22 -7.13
C LEU A 15 3.38 5.81 -6.98
N ARG A 16 3.24 6.97 -6.31
CA ARG A 16 1.95 7.66 -6.22
C ARG A 16 1.41 8.03 -7.59
N GLU A 17 2.27 8.56 -8.46
CA GLU A 17 1.92 8.89 -9.83
C GLU A 17 1.59 7.64 -10.66
N ALA A 18 2.44 6.61 -10.60
CA ALA A 18 2.25 5.37 -11.33
C ALA A 18 0.92 4.66 -10.98
N LEU A 19 0.58 4.58 -9.69
CA LEU A 19 -0.62 3.87 -9.22
C LEU A 19 -1.92 4.52 -9.68
N THR A 20 -1.91 5.80 -10.06
CA THR A 20 -3.07 6.54 -10.59
C THR A 20 -3.06 6.71 -12.11
N ALA A 21 -2.00 6.29 -12.79
CA ALA A 21 -1.87 6.35 -14.24
C ALA A 21 -2.72 5.28 -14.94
N ASP A 22 -2.92 5.45 -16.24
CA ASP A 22 -3.49 4.36 -17.05
C ASP A 22 -2.62 3.10 -17.01
N ARG A 23 -3.18 1.96 -17.44
CA ARG A 23 -2.53 0.65 -17.32
C ARG A 23 -1.18 0.56 -18.07
N GLY A 24 -1.09 1.16 -19.26
CA GLY A 24 0.14 1.18 -20.05
C GLY A 24 1.23 2.00 -19.36
N SER A 25 0.91 3.23 -18.99
CA SER A 25 1.82 4.15 -18.27
C SER A 25 2.26 3.57 -16.91
N PHE A 26 1.35 2.85 -16.23
CA PHE A 26 1.68 2.13 -15.00
C PHE A 26 2.77 1.07 -15.25
N ARG A 27 2.62 0.23 -16.29
CA ARG A 27 3.60 -0.81 -16.64
C ARG A 27 4.98 -0.21 -16.96
N ASP A 28 5.00 0.83 -17.78
CA ASP A 28 6.24 1.54 -18.15
C ASP A 28 6.93 2.13 -16.91
N SER A 29 6.14 2.67 -15.98
CA SER A 29 6.65 3.20 -14.72
C SER A 29 7.22 2.10 -13.83
N VAL A 30 6.56 0.95 -13.72
CA VAL A 30 7.05 -0.20 -12.94
C VAL A 30 8.38 -0.71 -13.51
N ASP A 31 8.48 -0.88 -14.84
CA ASP A 31 9.71 -1.34 -15.50
C ASP A 31 10.89 -0.39 -15.24
N ARG A 32 10.67 0.91 -15.42
CA ARG A 32 11.66 1.94 -15.12
C ARG A 32 12.09 1.93 -13.65
N LEU A 33 11.13 1.92 -12.73
CA LEU A 33 11.40 1.93 -11.29
C LEU A 33 12.05 0.64 -10.82
N ALA A 34 11.71 -0.52 -11.41
CA ALA A 34 12.37 -1.78 -11.12
C ALA A 34 13.86 -1.73 -11.46
N SER A 35 14.21 -1.13 -12.61
CA SER A 35 15.61 -0.95 -13.02
C SER A 35 16.33 0.09 -12.13
N GLU A 36 15.67 1.20 -11.80
CA GLU A 36 16.27 2.29 -11.01
C GLU A 36 16.52 1.91 -9.55
N TYR A 37 15.61 1.13 -8.96
CA TYR A 37 15.63 0.77 -7.54
C TYR A 37 15.98 -0.71 -7.27
N ASP A 38 16.39 -1.44 -8.31
CA ASP A 38 16.85 -2.84 -8.24
C ASP A 38 15.86 -3.78 -7.54
N PHE A 39 14.65 -3.90 -8.09
CA PHE A 39 13.66 -4.87 -7.63
C PHE A 39 13.09 -5.71 -8.79
N ASP A 40 12.56 -6.88 -8.45
CA ASP A 40 12.05 -7.83 -9.43
C ASP A 40 10.73 -7.34 -10.07
N ALA A 41 10.75 -7.15 -11.39
CA ALA A 41 9.61 -6.81 -12.22
C ALA A 41 9.19 -7.97 -13.16
N GLN A 42 9.55 -9.21 -12.88
CA GLN A 42 9.24 -10.38 -13.74
C GLN A 42 7.75 -10.59 -14.01
N ARG A 43 6.89 -9.92 -13.24
CA ARG A 43 5.42 -9.98 -13.36
C ARG A 43 4.83 -9.02 -14.40
N LEU A 44 5.65 -8.24 -15.10
CA LEU A 44 5.21 -7.25 -16.10
C LEU A 44 4.33 -7.81 -17.21
N GLY A 45 4.48 -9.08 -17.55
CA GLY A 45 3.67 -9.76 -18.56
C GLY A 45 2.26 -10.17 -18.10
N ALA A 46 1.94 -10.07 -16.82
CA ALA A 46 0.62 -10.45 -16.31
C ALA A 46 -0.43 -9.35 -16.54
N ASP A 47 -1.67 -9.76 -16.80
CA ASP A 47 -2.83 -8.87 -16.91
C ASP A 47 -3.75 -8.99 -15.68
N PRO A 48 -4.48 -7.93 -15.31
CA PRO A 48 -5.39 -7.98 -14.17
C PRO A 48 -6.44 -9.09 -14.26
N GLU A 49 -6.87 -9.39 -15.47
CA GLU A 49 -7.90 -10.40 -15.75
C GLU A 49 -7.38 -11.84 -15.58
N THR A 50 -6.10 -12.05 -15.79
CA THR A 50 -5.49 -13.40 -15.87
C THR A 50 -4.43 -13.69 -14.81
N PHE A 51 -3.96 -12.66 -14.05
CA PHE A 51 -2.95 -12.92 -13.03
C PHE A 51 -3.49 -13.86 -11.94
N ASP A 52 -2.61 -14.69 -11.41
CA ASP A 52 -2.90 -15.58 -10.29
C ASP A 52 -2.56 -14.89 -8.97
N PRO A 53 -3.57 -14.44 -8.20
CA PRO A 53 -3.30 -13.78 -6.92
C PRO A 53 -2.76 -14.77 -5.90
N PRO A 54 -1.97 -14.32 -4.91
CA PRO A 54 -1.54 -15.18 -3.81
C PRO A 54 -2.72 -15.84 -3.12
N ALA A 55 -2.60 -17.11 -2.75
CA ALA A 55 -3.66 -17.90 -2.12
C ALA A 55 -4.26 -17.22 -0.87
N ALA A 56 -3.47 -16.42 -0.14
CA ALA A 56 -3.92 -15.68 1.04
C ALA A 56 -4.96 -14.60 0.74
N VAL A 57 -5.12 -14.17 -0.53
CA VAL A 57 -6.06 -13.11 -0.94
C VAL A 57 -7.04 -13.60 -2.01
N ALA A 58 -7.01 -14.86 -2.37
CA ALA A 58 -7.92 -15.44 -3.35
C ALA A 58 -9.19 -16.01 -2.65
N PRO A 59 -10.36 -16.02 -3.34
CA PRO A 59 -10.62 -15.40 -4.63
C PRO A 59 -10.80 -13.89 -4.53
N LEU A 60 -10.51 -13.16 -5.62
CA LEU A 60 -10.75 -11.73 -5.73
C LEU A 60 -12.04 -11.45 -6.50
N ASP A 61 -12.81 -10.48 -6.05
CA ASP A 61 -13.91 -9.92 -6.84
C ASP A 61 -13.37 -9.22 -8.09
N VAL A 62 -14.18 -9.14 -9.13
CA VAL A 62 -13.79 -8.52 -10.40
C VAL A 62 -13.31 -7.09 -10.22
N SER A 63 -14.00 -6.32 -9.37
CA SER A 63 -13.64 -4.92 -9.06
C SER A 63 -12.32 -4.76 -8.30
N ASP A 64 -11.88 -5.81 -7.60
CA ASP A 64 -10.65 -5.79 -6.79
C ASP A 64 -9.42 -6.21 -7.59
N ARG A 65 -9.62 -6.87 -8.74
CA ARG A 65 -8.51 -7.48 -9.48
C ARG A 65 -7.48 -6.46 -9.94
N GLU A 66 -7.88 -5.37 -10.58
CA GLU A 66 -6.92 -4.38 -11.08
C GLU A 66 -6.15 -3.66 -9.95
N PRO A 67 -6.78 -3.12 -8.90
CA PRO A 67 -6.02 -2.51 -7.80
C PRO A 67 -5.08 -3.52 -7.10
N VAL A 68 -5.52 -4.76 -6.88
CA VAL A 68 -4.66 -5.80 -6.30
C VAL A 68 -3.52 -6.16 -7.24
N TRP A 69 -3.79 -6.31 -8.54
CA TRP A 69 -2.75 -6.54 -9.55
C TRP A 69 -1.69 -5.43 -9.55
N ARG A 70 -2.08 -4.15 -9.48
CA ARG A 70 -1.13 -3.03 -9.42
C ARG A 70 -0.21 -3.14 -8.20
N ALA A 71 -0.76 -3.41 -7.02
CA ALA A 71 0.04 -3.61 -5.82
C ALA A 71 0.90 -4.88 -5.89
N TRP A 72 0.40 -5.95 -6.51
CA TRP A 72 1.12 -7.20 -6.72
C TRP A 72 2.29 -7.05 -7.71
N MET A 73 2.15 -6.23 -8.75
CA MET A 73 3.25 -5.86 -9.65
C MET A 73 4.43 -5.22 -8.89
N LEU A 74 4.15 -4.57 -7.76
CA LEU A 74 5.10 -3.94 -6.85
C LEU A 74 5.46 -4.83 -5.65
N ALA A 75 5.31 -6.17 -5.78
CA ALA A 75 5.51 -7.11 -4.68
C ALA A 75 6.89 -7.02 -4.05
N GLU A 76 7.93 -6.75 -4.84
CA GLU A 76 9.32 -6.67 -4.40
C GLU A 76 9.85 -5.22 -4.32
N ALA A 77 9.01 -4.22 -4.57
CA ALA A 77 9.42 -2.82 -4.46
C ALA A 77 9.94 -2.50 -3.05
N PRO A 78 11.02 -1.68 -2.92
CA PRO A 78 11.64 -1.38 -1.63
C PRO A 78 10.89 -0.30 -0.83
N LEU A 79 9.61 -0.15 -1.06
CA LEU A 79 8.67 0.68 -0.30
C LEU A 79 7.42 -0.15 -0.01
N GLY A 80 6.84 0.01 1.18
CA GLY A 80 5.59 -0.65 1.52
C GLY A 80 4.46 -0.19 0.63
N VAL A 81 3.79 -1.13 -0.04
CA VAL A 81 2.58 -0.90 -0.84
C VAL A 81 1.49 -1.80 -0.31
N VAL A 82 0.37 -1.21 0.03
CA VAL A 82 -0.84 -1.91 0.43
C VAL A 82 -2.02 -1.40 -0.40
N VAL A 83 -2.95 -2.26 -0.72
CA VAL A 83 -4.24 -1.88 -1.29
C VAL A 83 -5.35 -2.29 -0.33
N ALA A 84 -6.28 -1.37 -0.10
CA ALA A 84 -7.46 -1.57 0.73
C ALA A 84 -8.74 -1.31 -0.07
N GLY A 85 -9.79 -2.02 0.30
CA GLY A 85 -11.13 -1.85 -0.25
C GLY A 85 -11.86 -0.64 0.33
N ALA A 86 -13.14 -0.54 0.00
CA ALA A 86 -13.96 0.62 0.27
C ALA A 86 -14.26 0.85 1.77
N ALA A 87 -14.53 2.11 2.10
CA ALA A 87 -14.85 2.55 3.46
C ALA A 87 -16.13 1.90 4.03
N TYR A 88 -17.12 1.59 3.19
CA TYR A 88 -18.35 0.92 3.64
C TYR A 88 -18.13 -0.55 4.05
N HIS A 89 -16.98 -1.13 3.72
CA HIS A 89 -16.50 -2.41 4.22
C HIS A 89 -15.36 -2.24 5.25
N ASP A 90 -15.20 -1.05 5.81
CA ASP A 90 -14.18 -0.72 6.79
C ASP A 90 -12.74 -0.77 6.23
N ASN A 91 -12.55 -0.42 4.96
CA ASN A 91 -11.26 -0.41 4.26
C ASN A 91 -10.42 -1.69 4.50
N PRO A 92 -10.93 -2.88 4.16
CA PRO A 92 -10.22 -4.12 4.39
C PRO A 92 -8.95 -4.16 3.52
N VAL A 93 -7.85 -4.62 4.07
CA VAL A 93 -6.64 -4.91 3.29
C VAL A 93 -6.94 -6.02 2.30
N LEU A 94 -6.70 -5.76 1.02
CA LEU A 94 -6.85 -6.74 -0.06
C LEU A 94 -5.50 -7.35 -0.48
N TYR A 95 -4.41 -6.58 -0.36
CA TYR A 95 -3.05 -7.07 -0.59
C TYR A 95 -2.03 -6.15 0.09
N ALA A 96 -0.90 -6.73 0.50
CA ALA A 96 0.24 -6.02 1.04
C ALA A 96 1.54 -6.64 0.49
N ASN A 97 2.42 -5.81 -0.05
CA ASN A 97 3.68 -6.27 -0.63
C ASN A 97 4.69 -6.71 0.46
N ARG A 98 5.82 -7.25 0.03
CA ARG A 98 6.86 -7.77 0.93
C ARG A 98 7.40 -6.69 1.87
N ALA A 99 7.63 -5.46 1.38
CA ALA A 99 8.11 -4.37 2.21
C ALA A 99 7.13 -4.01 3.33
N THR A 100 5.81 -3.96 3.06
CA THR A 100 4.78 -3.74 4.09
C THR A 100 4.81 -4.85 5.15
N ARG A 101 4.89 -6.12 4.73
CA ARG A 101 4.92 -7.25 5.67
C ARG A 101 6.15 -7.23 6.57
N ARG A 102 7.32 -6.90 6.03
CA ARG A 102 8.55 -6.71 6.82
C ARG A 102 8.45 -5.51 7.76
N LEU A 103 7.90 -4.40 7.28
CA LEU A 103 7.72 -3.19 8.06
C LEU A 103 6.82 -3.42 9.28
N THR A 104 5.72 -4.14 9.10
CA THR A 104 4.69 -4.34 10.13
C THR A 104 4.89 -5.61 10.95
N GLY A 105 5.67 -6.56 10.45
CA GLY A 105 5.85 -7.88 11.07
C GLY A 105 4.64 -8.81 10.90
N HIS A 106 3.63 -8.43 10.12
CA HIS A 106 2.45 -9.25 9.86
C HIS A 106 2.58 -10.01 8.54
N SER A 107 2.08 -11.23 8.50
CA SER A 107 1.91 -11.98 7.25
C SER A 107 0.79 -11.40 6.39
N LEU A 108 0.77 -11.75 5.10
CA LEU A 108 -0.32 -11.35 4.21
C LEU A 108 -1.68 -11.89 4.69
N ALA A 109 -1.72 -13.14 5.13
CA ALA A 109 -2.94 -13.75 5.67
C ALA A 109 -3.44 -13.05 6.95
N ALA A 110 -2.53 -12.53 7.79
CA ALA A 110 -2.90 -11.80 9.00
C ALA A 110 -3.41 -10.36 8.70
N LEU A 111 -3.01 -9.78 7.57
CA LEU A 111 -3.43 -8.44 7.15
C LEU A 111 -4.71 -8.49 6.31
N TRP A 112 -4.94 -9.55 5.54
CA TRP A 112 -6.07 -9.65 4.63
C TRP A 112 -7.40 -9.52 5.36
N GLY A 113 -8.28 -8.67 4.82
CA GLY A 113 -9.59 -8.39 5.40
C GLY A 113 -9.60 -7.46 6.62
N GLU A 114 -8.43 -7.15 7.18
CA GLU A 114 -8.31 -6.29 8.35
C GLU A 114 -8.17 -4.81 7.97
N ASN A 115 -8.62 -3.91 8.85
CA ASN A 115 -8.31 -2.49 8.72
C ASN A 115 -6.92 -2.19 9.30
N LEU A 116 -6.13 -1.38 8.60
CA LEU A 116 -4.76 -1.04 9.05
C LEU A 116 -4.69 -0.21 10.34
N ARG A 117 -5.83 0.28 10.89
CA ARG A 117 -5.85 0.85 12.24
C ARG A 117 -5.41 -0.15 13.32
N ARG A 118 -5.38 -1.45 13.02
CA ARG A 118 -4.79 -2.47 13.91
C ARG A 118 -3.31 -2.21 14.23
N LEU A 119 -2.61 -1.43 13.40
CA LEU A 119 -1.23 -1.01 13.67
C LEU A 119 -1.15 0.15 14.67
N GLN A 120 -2.27 0.79 15.00
CA GLN A 120 -2.34 1.86 15.99
C GLN A 120 -2.29 1.30 17.41
N GLY A 121 -1.90 2.15 18.36
CA GLY A 121 -1.80 1.78 19.76
C GLY A 121 -1.74 3.01 20.67
N PRO A 122 -1.38 2.83 21.95
CA PRO A 122 -1.49 3.88 22.97
C PRO A 122 -0.76 5.19 22.66
N GLY A 123 0.35 5.13 21.92
CA GLY A 123 1.14 6.30 21.54
C GLY A 123 0.84 6.87 20.16
N THR A 124 -0.21 6.39 19.49
CA THR A 124 -0.58 6.90 18.17
C THR A 124 -1.19 8.29 18.28
N ASP A 125 -0.68 9.23 17.47
CA ASP A 125 -1.16 10.62 17.46
C ASP A 125 -2.59 10.71 16.89
N GLY A 126 -3.52 11.20 17.71
CA GLY A 126 -4.91 11.40 17.34
C GLY A 126 -5.11 12.40 16.19
N ALA A 127 -4.31 13.45 16.12
CA ALA A 127 -4.40 14.43 15.03
C ALA A 127 -4.01 13.83 13.69
N ALA A 128 -2.99 12.97 13.65
CA ALA A 128 -2.61 12.23 12.45
C ALA A 128 -3.72 11.24 12.01
N VAL A 129 -4.34 10.54 12.96
CA VAL A 129 -5.47 9.65 12.70
C VAL A 129 -6.67 10.42 12.14
N ASP A 130 -6.98 11.59 12.68
CA ASP A 130 -8.09 12.44 12.19
C ASP A 130 -7.79 12.97 10.79
N THR A 131 -6.54 13.29 10.48
CA THR A 131 -6.10 13.69 9.14
C THR A 131 -6.34 12.56 8.12
N LEU A 132 -5.96 11.32 8.45
CA LEU A 132 -6.23 10.14 7.62
C LEU A 132 -7.73 9.92 7.42
N ARG A 133 -8.52 10.01 8.51
CA ARG A 133 -9.97 9.84 8.46
C ARG A 133 -10.65 10.87 7.56
N ASN A 134 -10.21 12.13 7.66
CA ASN A 134 -10.74 13.21 6.82
C ASN A 134 -10.36 13.01 5.33
N ALA A 135 -9.14 12.56 5.05
CA ALA A 135 -8.72 12.23 3.68
C ALA A 135 -9.60 11.12 3.07
N LEU A 136 -9.84 10.05 3.83
CA LEU A 136 -10.71 8.95 3.40
C LEU A 136 -12.14 9.42 3.11
N ARG A 137 -12.71 10.28 3.96
CA ARG A 137 -14.09 10.81 3.78
C ARG A 137 -14.22 11.73 2.57
N ASN A 138 -13.19 12.48 2.26
CA ASN A 138 -13.19 13.48 1.19
C ASN A 138 -12.52 12.98 -0.09
N TRP A 139 -12.12 11.71 -0.16
CA TRP A 139 -11.43 11.08 -1.29
C TRP A 139 -10.15 11.82 -1.70
N ASN A 140 -9.43 12.35 -0.73
CA ASN A 140 -8.19 13.09 -0.94
C ASN A 140 -6.97 12.25 -0.63
N GLY A 141 -5.90 12.43 -1.42
CA GLY A 141 -4.58 11.94 -1.06
C GLY A 141 -4.00 12.73 0.11
N VAL A 142 -3.25 12.06 0.98
CA VAL A 142 -2.58 12.70 2.12
C VAL A 142 -1.33 11.92 2.49
N THR A 143 -0.35 12.61 3.05
CA THR A 143 0.81 12.00 3.71
C THR A 143 0.86 12.44 5.15
N VAL A 144 0.94 11.47 6.07
CA VAL A 144 1.08 11.71 7.52
C VAL A 144 2.19 10.84 8.09
N GLU A 145 2.69 11.25 9.24
CA GLU A 145 3.54 10.42 10.10
C GLU A 145 2.78 10.11 11.38
N LEU A 146 2.77 8.86 11.76
CA LEU A 146 2.13 8.45 13.01
C LEU A 146 2.84 7.26 13.62
N ARG A 147 2.73 7.12 14.94
CA ARG A 147 3.24 5.95 15.65
C ARG A 147 2.36 4.74 15.36
N ASN A 148 3.00 3.71 14.85
CA ASN A 148 2.42 2.39 14.67
C ASN A 148 3.17 1.36 15.52
N TYR A 149 2.63 0.16 15.59
CA TYR A 149 3.19 -0.97 16.32
C TYR A 149 3.28 -2.19 15.41
N ARG A 150 4.42 -2.86 15.42
CA ARG A 150 4.62 -4.13 14.69
C ARG A 150 3.86 -5.26 15.39
N ALA A 151 3.80 -6.41 14.75
CA ALA A 151 3.16 -7.60 15.31
C ALA A 151 3.75 -8.03 16.68
N ASP A 152 5.03 -7.76 16.92
CA ASP A 152 5.72 -8.04 18.19
C ASP A 152 5.54 -6.93 19.25
N GLY A 153 4.76 -5.90 18.95
CA GLY A 153 4.54 -4.75 19.84
C GLY A 153 5.59 -3.64 19.74
N THR A 154 6.63 -3.79 18.92
CA THR A 154 7.67 -2.78 18.75
C THR A 154 7.09 -1.52 18.09
N PRO A 155 7.21 -0.33 18.71
CA PRO A 155 6.75 0.91 18.11
C PRO A 155 7.68 1.37 16.99
N PHE A 156 7.12 2.05 15.98
CA PHE A 156 7.87 2.74 14.94
C PHE A 156 7.07 3.93 14.41
N THR A 157 7.76 4.95 13.93
CA THR A 157 7.12 6.04 13.20
C THR A 157 6.92 5.63 11.76
N ASN A 158 5.67 5.56 11.32
CA ASN A 158 5.29 5.18 9.97
C ASN A 158 4.91 6.43 9.18
N ARG A 159 5.62 6.69 8.07
CA ARG A 159 5.18 7.67 7.09
C ARG A 159 4.25 6.99 6.09
N VAL A 160 2.98 7.37 6.12
CA VAL A 160 1.91 6.80 5.31
C VAL A 160 1.44 7.82 4.29
N THR A 161 1.40 7.44 3.02
CA THR A 161 0.74 8.20 1.96
C THR A 161 -0.49 7.44 1.50
N LEU A 162 -1.68 8.04 1.63
CA LEU A 162 -2.91 7.51 1.04
C LEU A 162 -3.06 8.03 -0.39
N VAL A 163 -3.37 7.11 -1.30
CA VAL A 163 -3.61 7.41 -2.72
C VAL A 163 -4.98 6.85 -3.08
N PRO A 164 -5.98 7.71 -3.37
CA PRO A 164 -7.29 7.24 -3.80
C PRO A 164 -7.21 6.61 -5.19
N SER A 165 -7.92 5.51 -5.38
CA SER A 165 -8.05 4.84 -6.67
C SER A 165 -9.52 4.91 -7.11
N PRO A 166 -9.89 5.92 -7.92
CA PRO A 166 -11.26 6.03 -8.43
C PRO A 166 -11.53 4.93 -9.47
N GLY A 167 -12.75 4.42 -9.45
CA GLY A 167 -13.28 3.60 -10.52
C GLY A 167 -13.68 4.44 -11.74
N ASP A 168 -14.19 3.80 -12.79
CA ASP A 168 -14.62 4.45 -14.04
C ASP A 168 -15.73 5.49 -13.83
N ASP A 169 -16.51 5.35 -12.78
CA ASP A 169 -17.57 6.30 -12.38
C ASP A 169 -17.05 7.45 -11.49
N GLY A 170 -15.75 7.54 -11.25
CA GLY A 170 -15.11 8.53 -10.38
C GLY A 170 -15.28 8.26 -8.88
N THR A 171 -16.00 7.21 -8.48
CA THR A 171 -16.16 6.83 -7.07
C THR A 171 -14.90 6.14 -6.56
N VAL A 172 -14.37 6.59 -5.43
CA VAL A 172 -13.21 5.94 -4.79
C VAL A 172 -13.69 4.73 -4.00
N ARG A 173 -13.32 3.54 -4.49
CA ARG A 173 -13.63 2.25 -3.85
C ARG A 173 -12.39 1.54 -3.33
N HIS A 174 -11.21 1.97 -3.77
CA HIS A 174 -9.94 1.39 -3.36
C HIS A 174 -8.96 2.49 -2.98
N TRP A 175 -8.03 2.12 -2.11
CA TRP A 175 -6.98 3.00 -1.64
C TRP A 175 -5.65 2.28 -1.69
N PHE A 176 -4.62 2.95 -2.21
CA PHE A 176 -3.25 2.51 -2.00
C PHE A 176 -2.66 3.23 -0.79
N GLY A 177 -1.92 2.49 0.02
CA GLY A 177 -1.10 3.03 1.10
C GLY A 177 0.37 2.81 0.78
N LEU A 178 1.16 3.90 0.72
CA LEU A 178 2.60 3.83 0.59
C LEU A 178 3.22 4.05 1.97
N GLN A 179 4.04 3.11 2.43
CA GLN A 179 4.50 3.09 3.83
C GLN A 179 6.02 2.90 3.93
N ALA A 180 6.64 3.62 4.87
CA ALA A 180 8.02 3.41 5.26
C ALA A 180 8.24 3.87 6.70
N ALA A 181 9.15 3.21 7.42
CA ALA A 181 9.59 3.71 8.71
C ALA A 181 10.38 5.00 8.52
N VAL A 182 10.11 5.97 9.38
CA VAL A 182 10.96 7.16 9.52
C VAL A 182 12.09 6.77 10.46
N PRO A 183 13.38 7.00 10.10
CA PRO A 183 14.48 6.76 11.01
C PRO A 183 14.29 7.56 12.30
N ALA A 184 14.66 6.96 13.44
CA ALA A 184 14.81 7.73 14.67
C ALA A 184 16.02 8.66 14.52
N ASP A 185 15.87 9.91 14.94
CA ASP A 185 16.95 10.89 15.03
C ASP A 185 18.00 10.45 16.06
#